data_276c55a2ec160273f1a9c0b81dde6246
#
_entry.id   276c55a2ec160273f1a9c0b81dde6246
#
_cell.length_a   1.000
_cell.length_b   1.000
_cell.length_c   1.000
_cell.angle_alpha   90.00
_cell.angle_beta   90.00
_cell.angle_gamma   90.00
#
_symmetry.space_group_name_H-M   'P 1'
#
loop_
_entity.id
_entity.type
_entity.pdbx_description
1 polymer ?
#
loop_
_entity_poly.entity_id
_entity_poly.type
_entity_poly.pdbx_seq_one_letter_code
_entity_poly.pdbx_strand_id
1 'polypeptide(L)'
;YLAVLEEAYRKVRTIESELNLESLAPEDALRALVGFTFDHHHGNKDYIRLVMTENINRGAYLAQSKNIQALNVPAIQGIRRLYERGVASGVFRPGLDPVDIHASISALTFFNVSNQHTFGLIFKMDTQAPDVLATRRANVIDVIVRYVRAP
;
A
#
# COMPACT_ATOMS: atom_id res chain seq x y z
N TYR A 1 -11.09 -14.62 14.76
CA TYR A 1 -10.85 -14.15 13.40
C TYR A 1 -10.83 -12.63 13.31
N LEU A 2 -11.91 -11.94 13.72
CA LEU A 2 -12.00 -10.47 13.66
C LEU A 2 -10.88 -9.77 14.43
N ALA A 3 -10.59 -10.22 15.66
CA ALA A 3 -9.51 -9.64 16.48
C ALA A 3 -8.13 -9.79 15.82
N VAL A 4 -7.87 -10.90 15.12
CA VAL A 4 -6.63 -11.11 14.38
C VAL A 4 -6.54 -10.16 13.19
N LEU A 5 -7.63 -9.97 12.51
CA LEU A 5 -7.71 -9.05 11.36
C LEU A 5 -7.50 -7.59 11.80
N GLU A 6 -8.16 -7.16 12.87
CA GLU A 6 -7.96 -5.82 13.45
C GLU A 6 -6.52 -5.60 13.90
N GLU A 7 -5.90 -6.59 14.55
CA GLU A 7 -4.51 -6.51 14.98
C GLU A 7 -3.55 -6.42 13.79
N ALA A 8 -3.82 -7.15 12.72
CA ALA A 8 -3.03 -7.08 11.50
C ALA A 8 -3.06 -5.68 10.88
N TYR A 9 -4.23 -5.04 10.84
CA TYR A 9 -4.35 -3.66 10.37
C TYR A 9 -3.66 -2.67 11.32
N ARG A 10 -3.81 -2.85 12.63
CA ARG A 10 -3.15 -2.00 13.64
C ARG A 10 -1.64 -2.05 13.48
N LYS A 11 -1.09 -3.25 13.31
CA LYS A 11 0.35 -3.46 13.16
C LYS A 11 0.92 -2.71 11.96
N VAL A 12 0.29 -2.80 10.80
CA VAL A 12 0.78 -2.09 9.61
C VAL A 12 0.70 -0.57 9.79
N ARG A 13 -0.34 -0.06 10.43
CA ARG A 13 -0.48 1.38 10.69
C ARG A 13 0.57 1.89 11.68
N THR A 14 0.87 1.12 12.71
CA THR A 14 1.91 1.46 13.68
C THR A 14 3.29 1.55 13.00
N ILE A 15 3.66 0.54 12.22
CA ILE A 15 4.95 0.52 11.52
C ILE A 15 5.02 1.64 10.47
N GLU A 16 3.94 1.87 9.73
CA GLU A 16 3.85 2.96 8.75
C GLU A 16 4.06 4.33 9.39
N SER A 17 3.53 4.57 10.58
CA SER A 17 3.71 5.83 11.31
C SER A 17 5.17 6.11 11.70
N GLU A 18 6.00 5.08 11.80
CA GLU A 18 7.42 5.19 12.13
C GLU A 18 8.29 5.64 10.95
N LEU A 19 7.75 5.69 9.73
CA LEU A 19 8.49 6.11 8.53
C LEU A 19 8.90 7.59 8.56
N ASN A 20 8.25 8.41 9.39
CA ASN A 20 8.53 9.84 9.50
C ASN A 20 8.55 10.56 8.13
N LEU A 21 7.49 10.34 7.35
CA LEU A 21 7.38 10.87 5.98
C LEU A 21 7.43 12.40 5.92
N GLU A 22 7.04 13.07 7.01
CA GLU A 22 7.02 14.53 7.11
C GLU A 22 8.43 15.15 7.08
N SER A 23 9.47 14.39 7.43
CA SER A 23 10.86 14.82 7.35
C SER A 23 11.45 14.78 5.94
N LEU A 24 10.77 14.11 5.01
CA LEU A 24 11.25 13.92 3.64
C LEU A 24 10.59 14.92 2.68
N ALA A 25 11.29 15.25 1.60
CA ALA A 25 10.68 15.95 0.47
C ALA A 25 9.50 15.12 -0.08
N PRO A 26 8.45 15.75 -0.63
CA PRO A 26 7.23 15.04 -1.01
C PRO A 26 7.43 13.83 -1.94
N GLU A 27 8.28 13.93 -2.95
CA GLU A 27 8.54 12.81 -3.85
C GLU A 27 9.28 11.68 -3.14
N ASP A 28 10.28 12.01 -2.30
CA ASP A 28 11.02 11.01 -1.54
C ASP A 28 10.11 10.32 -0.50
N ALA A 29 9.21 11.08 0.11
CA ALA A 29 8.22 10.54 1.03
C ALA A 29 7.26 9.56 0.32
N LEU A 30 6.82 9.90 -0.88
CA LEU A 30 5.97 9.01 -1.69
C LEU A 30 6.70 7.73 -2.06
N ARG A 31 7.96 7.83 -2.49
CA ARG A 31 8.81 6.66 -2.80
C ARG A 31 8.99 5.77 -1.59
N ALA A 32 9.26 6.36 -0.43
CA ALA A 32 9.41 5.62 0.83
C ALA A 32 8.12 4.90 1.23
N LEU A 33 6.96 5.54 1.09
CA LEU A 33 5.67 4.95 1.41
C LEU A 33 5.35 3.76 0.49
N VAL A 34 5.55 3.91 -0.82
CA VAL A 34 5.29 2.83 -1.78
C VAL A 34 6.24 1.65 -1.53
N GLY A 35 7.52 1.92 -1.34
CA GLY A 35 8.53 0.89 -1.04
C GLY A 35 8.21 0.15 0.25
N PHE A 36 7.86 0.86 1.31
CA PHE A 36 7.43 0.26 2.57
C PHE A 36 6.20 -0.64 2.39
N THR A 37 5.20 -0.18 1.66
CA THR A 37 3.96 -0.94 1.45
C THR A 37 4.25 -2.22 0.66
N PHE A 38 5.09 -2.14 -0.37
CA PHE A 38 5.54 -3.31 -1.12
C PHE A 38 6.24 -4.32 -0.22
N ASP A 39 7.22 -3.88 0.56
CA ASP A 39 8.00 -4.73 1.44
C ASP A 39 7.14 -5.34 2.56
N HIS A 40 6.20 -4.56 3.10
CA HIS A 40 5.27 -5.04 4.12
C HIS A 40 4.38 -6.16 3.58
N HIS A 41 3.80 -5.99 2.41
CA HIS A 41 2.96 -7.03 1.78
C HIS A 41 3.77 -8.29 1.49
N HIS A 42 4.97 -8.14 0.95
CA HIS A 42 5.85 -9.27 0.68
C HIS A 42 6.29 -10.01 1.96
N GLY A 43 6.59 -9.28 3.02
CA GLY A 43 7.02 -9.84 4.31
C GLY A 43 5.90 -10.36 5.20
N ASN A 44 4.63 -10.11 4.86
CA ASN A 44 3.45 -10.46 5.67
C ASN A 44 2.36 -11.16 4.84
N LYS A 45 2.71 -12.27 4.22
CA LYS A 45 1.82 -13.03 3.33
C LYS A 45 0.54 -13.49 4.02
N ASP A 46 0.57 -13.76 5.31
CA ASP A 46 -0.61 -14.14 6.07
C ASP A 46 -1.61 -12.97 6.20
N TYR A 47 -1.12 -11.75 6.33
CA TYR A 47 -1.96 -10.55 6.24
C TYR A 47 -2.70 -10.48 4.90
N ILE A 48 -1.98 -10.71 3.80
CA ILE A 48 -2.57 -10.73 2.45
C ILE A 48 -3.65 -11.81 2.34
N ARG A 49 -3.38 -13.01 2.87
CA ARG A 49 -4.35 -14.11 2.88
C ARG A 49 -5.61 -13.77 3.68
N LEU A 50 -5.45 -13.14 4.83
CA LEU A 50 -6.59 -12.68 5.64
C LEU A 50 -7.47 -11.68 4.87
N VAL A 51 -6.84 -10.70 4.23
CA VAL A 51 -7.56 -9.69 3.44
C VAL A 51 -8.25 -10.34 2.24
N MET A 52 -7.59 -11.27 1.54
CA MET A 52 -8.21 -12.03 0.44
C MET A 52 -9.42 -12.81 0.91
N THR A 53 -9.30 -13.51 2.03
CA THR A 53 -10.40 -14.29 2.62
C THR A 53 -11.58 -13.40 2.97
N GLU A 54 -11.30 -12.24 3.54
CA GLU A 54 -12.35 -11.27 3.89
C GLU A 54 -13.07 -10.75 2.64
N ASN A 55 -12.34 -10.50 1.56
CA ASN A 55 -12.94 -10.09 0.30
C ASN A 55 -13.79 -11.21 -0.33
N ILE A 56 -13.36 -12.47 -0.25
CA ILE A 56 -14.17 -13.62 -0.68
C ILE A 56 -15.48 -13.68 0.12
N ASN A 57 -15.42 -13.39 1.41
CA ASN A 57 -16.58 -13.34 2.31
C ASN A 57 -17.33 -12.00 2.28
N ARG A 58 -17.05 -11.15 1.29
CA ARG A 58 -17.75 -9.87 1.05
C ARG A 58 -17.68 -8.88 2.23
N GLY A 59 -16.61 -8.94 3.02
CA GLY A 59 -16.43 -8.06 4.16
C GLY A 59 -17.30 -8.38 5.38
N ALA A 60 -17.90 -9.57 5.43
CA ALA A 60 -18.88 -9.92 6.44
C ALA A 60 -18.39 -9.81 7.89
N TYR A 61 -17.10 -10.11 8.10
CA TYR A 61 -16.50 -10.02 9.43
C TYR A 61 -16.04 -8.58 9.75
N LEU A 62 -15.43 -7.90 8.80
CA LEU A 62 -15.05 -6.48 8.98
C LEU A 62 -16.25 -5.57 9.22
N ALA A 63 -17.39 -5.89 8.64
CA ALA A 63 -18.64 -5.14 8.87
C ALA A 63 -19.06 -5.14 10.35
N GLN A 64 -18.60 -6.11 11.14
CA GLN A 64 -18.86 -6.20 12.57
C GLN A 64 -17.86 -5.42 13.42
N SER A 65 -16.76 -4.95 12.85
CA SER A 65 -15.74 -4.19 13.57
C SER A 65 -16.20 -2.76 13.82
N LYS A 66 -16.12 -2.34 15.08
CA LYS A 66 -16.38 -0.95 15.48
C LYS A 66 -15.12 -0.08 15.36
N ASN A 67 -13.95 -0.69 15.12
CA ASN A 67 -12.65 -0.03 15.20
C ASN A 67 -11.94 0.11 13.87
N ILE A 68 -12.30 -0.69 12.86
CA ILE A 68 -11.52 -0.80 11.61
C ILE A 68 -11.41 0.53 10.86
N GLN A 69 -12.46 1.31 10.83
CA GLN A 69 -12.44 2.62 10.18
C GLN A 69 -11.47 3.57 10.90
N ALA A 70 -11.57 3.64 12.23
CA ALA A 70 -10.71 4.50 13.06
C ALA A 70 -9.22 4.09 12.94
N LEU A 71 -8.92 2.80 12.80
CA LEU A 71 -7.56 2.31 12.62
C LEU A 71 -6.93 2.79 11.31
N ASN A 72 -7.73 3.02 10.28
CA ASN A 72 -7.22 3.37 8.94
C ASN A 72 -7.27 4.87 8.63
N VAL A 73 -8.01 5.68 9.39
CA VAL A 73 -8.06 7.13 9.22
C VAL A 73 -6.67 7.79 9.21
N PRO A 74 -5.74 7.46 10.12
CA PRO A 74 -4.41 8.07 10.12
C PRO A 74 -3.61 7.84 8.83
N ALA A 75 -3.79 6.69 8.17
CA ALA A 75 -3.12 6.39 6.91
C ALA A 75 -3.56 7.34 5.80
N ILE A 76 -4.88 7.55 5.67
CA ILE A 76 -5.43 8.47 4.67
C ILE A 76 -5.02 9.91 4.99
N GLN A 77 -5.03 10.31 6.25
CA GLN A 77 -4.56 11.64 6.66
C GLN A 77 -3.07 11.84 6.33
N GLY A 78 -2.23 10.83 6.53
CA GLY A 78 -0.80 10.87 6.18
C GLY A 78 -0.58 11.07 4.68
N ILE A 79 -1.30 10.31 3.85
CA ILE A 79 -1.23 10.45 2.39
C ILE A 79 -1.75 11.83 1.95
N ARG A 80 -2.83 12.31 2.56
CA ARG A 80 -3.38 13.63 2.26
C ARG A 80 -2.37 14.74 2.52
N ARG A 81 -1.73 14.74 3.70
CA ARG A 81 -0.70 15.74 4.04
C ARG A 81 0.49 15.68 3.09
N LEU A 82 0.97 14.48 2.79
CA LEU A 82 2.05 14.25 1.83
C LEU A 82 1.70 14.82 0.46
N TYR A 83 0.51 14.50 -0.04
CA TYR A 83 0.04 14.95 -1.34
C TYR A 83 -0.13 16.47 -1.38
N GLU A 84 -0.76 17.06 -0.37
CA GLU A 84 -0.96 18.51 -0.28
C GLU A 84 0.37 19.27 -0.25
N ARG A 85 1.38 18.77 0.47
CA ARG A 85 2.74 19.35 0.45
C ARG A 85 3.36 19.31 -0.94
N GLY A 86 3.18 18.21 -1.65
CA GLY A 86 3.69 18.05 -3.00
C GLY A 86 3.01 18.99 -4.01
N VAL A 87 1.71 19.18 -3.88
CA VAL A 87 0.95 20.15 -4.71
C VAL A 87 1.42 21.57 -4.38
N ALA A 88 1.53 21.93 -3.11
CA ALA A 88 1.97 23.26 -2.68
C ALA A 88 3.38 23.61 -3.18
N SER A 89 4.28 22.63 -3.25
CA SER A 89 5.64 22.82 -3.77
C SER A 89 5.76 22.68 -5.29
N GLY A 90 4.67 22.33 -5.97
CA GLY A 90 4.65 22.18 -7.43
C GLY A 90 5.20 20.87 -7.98
N VAL A 91 5.58 19.92 -7.11
CA VAL A 91 6.11 18.61 -7.55
C VAL A 91 5.03 17.59 -7.86
N PHE A 92 3.83 17.74 -7.28
CA PHE A 92 2.69 16.88 -7.58
C PHE A 92 1.61 17.65 -8.33
N ARG A 93 0.92 16.95 -9.23
CA ARG A 93 -0.20 17.53 -9.97
C ARG A 93 -1.43 17.68 -9.07
N PRO A 94 -2.17 18.78 -9.18
CA PRO A 94 -3.40 18.97 -8.43
C PRO A 94 -4.53 18.07 -8.93
N GLY A 95 -5.60 17.96 -8.15
CA GLY A 95 -6.85 17.32 -8.58
C GLY A 95 -6.94 15.82 -8.34
N LEU A 96 -5.94 15.21 -7.67
CA LEU A 96 -6.00 13.81 -7.30
C LEU A 96 -6.65 13.62 -5.93
N ASP A 97 -7.34 12.49 -5.77
CA ASP A 97 -7.91 12.08 -4.49
C ASP A 97 -6.88 11.23 -3.71
N PRO A 98 -6.51 11.62 -2.47
CA PRO A 98 -5.62 10.82 -1.63
C PRO A 98 -6.09 9.38 -1.39
N VAL A 99 -7.40 9.15 -1.31
CA VAL A 99 -7.96 7.79 -1.18
C VAL A 99 -7.69 6.98 -2.43
N ASP A 100 -7.80 7.57 -3.61
CA ASP A 100 -7.51 6.90 -4.88
C ASP A 100 -6.00 6.64 -5.05
N ILE A 101 -5.14 7.56 -4.60
CA ILE A 101 -3.69 7.32 -4.54
C ILE A 101 -3.40 6.10 -3.66
N HIS A 102 -4.02 6.03 -2.49
CA HIS A 102 -3.87 4.88 -1.58
C HIS A 102 -4.35 3.58 -2.24
N ALA A 103 -5.49 3.61 -2.92
CA ALA A 103 -6.02 2.45 -3.64
C ALA A 103 -5.06 1.98 -4.73
N SER A 104 -4.44 2.88 -5.47
CA SER A 104 -3.47 2.56 -6.52
C SER A 104 -2.20 1.94 -5.95
N ILE A 105 -1.67 2.49 -4.86
CA ILE A 105 -0.51 1.91 -4.15
C ILE A 105 -0.85 0.50 -3.67
N SER A 106 -1.99 0.34 -3.02
CA SER A 106 -2.43 -0.95 -2.49
C SER A 106 -2.63 -1.98 -3.60
N ALA A 107 -3.26 -1.60 -4.70
CA ALA A 107 -3.49 -2.51 -5.83
C ALA A 107 -2.19 -3.06 -6.42
N LEU A 108 -1.21 -2.19 -6.68
CA LEU A 108 0.05 -2.60 -7.28
C LEU A 108 0.94 -3.42 -6.35
N THR A 109 0.94 -3.10 -5.07
CA THR A 109 1.76 -3.82 -4.07
C THR A 109 1.10 -5.10 -3.59
N PHE A 110 -0.23 -5.14 -3.52
CA PHE A 110 -0.98 -6.31 -3.07
C PHE A 110 -0.98 -7.43 -4.12
N PHE A 111 -1.18 -7.10 -5.39
CA PHE A 111 -1.25 -8.05 -6.50
C PHE A 111 -0.02 -8.96 -6.55
N ASN A 112 1.16 -8.41 -6.31
CA ASN A 112 2.42 -9.15 -6.38
C ASN A 112 2.49 -10.33 -5.38
N VAL A 113 1.73 -10.28 -4.31
CA VAL A 113 1.63 -11.35 -3.32
C VAL A 113 0.34 -12.16 -3.52
N SER A 114 -0.80 -11.51 -3.68
CA SER A 114 -2.10 -12.17 -3.79
C SER A 114 -2.18 -13.10 -4.99
N ASN A 115 -1.56 -12.73 -6.10
CA ASN A 115 -1.62 -13.46 -7.37
C ASN A 115 -0.33 -14.20 -7.73
N GLN A 116 0.63 -14.30 -6.78
CA GLN A 116 1.94 -14.91 -7.04
C GLN A 116 1.85 -16.33 -7.62
N HIS A 117 0.93 -17.14 -7.13
CA HIS A 117 0.84 -18.54 -7.54
C HIS A 117 0.28 -18.69 -8.96
N THR A 118 -0.84 -18.06 -9.25
CA THR A 118 -1.46 -18.12 -10.58
C THR A 118 -0.59 -17.44 -11.64
N PHE A 119 -0.11 -16.25 -11.35
CA PHE A 119 0.75 -15.50 -12.26
C PHE A 119 2.05 -16.25 -12.56
N GLY A 120 2.71 -16.76 -11.52
CA GLY A 120 3.95 -17.53 -11.67
C GLY A 120 3.78 -18.79 -12.49
N LEU A 121 2.66 -19.52 -12.33
CA LEU A 121 2.37 -20.72 -13.12
C LEU A 121 2.04 -20.39 -14.58
N ILE A 122 1.22 -19.36 -14.82
CA ILE A 122 0.81 -18.97 -16.18
C ILE A 122 2.02 -18.48 -16.99
N PHE A 123 2.85 -17.64 -16.41
CA PHE A 123 3.99 -17.03 -17.11
C PHE A 123 5.33 -17.77 -16.87
N LYS A 124 5.29 -18.91 -16.18
CA LYS A 124 6.46 -19.78 -15.92
C LYS A 124 7.62 -19.00 -15.31
N MET A 125 7.35 -18.23 -14.26
CA MET A 125 8.35 -17.43 -13.58
C MET A 125 8.21 -17.53 -12.07
N ASP A 126 9.34 -17.40 -11.36
CA ASP A 126 9.35 -17.22 -9.91
C ASP A 126 9.19 -15.72 -9.58
N THR A 127 7.96 -15.32 -9.29
CA THR A 127 7.63 -13.93 -8.95
C THR A 127 8.25 -13.47 -7.63
N GLN A 128 8.74 -14.42 -6.81
CA GLN A 128 9.34 -14.16 -5.50
C GLN A 128 10.87 -14.22 -5.52
N ALA A 129 11.49 -14.49 -6.66
CA ALA A 129 12.94 -14.45 -6.79
C ALA A 129 13.47 -13.04 -6.49
N PRO A 130 14.60 -12.88 -5.79
CA PRO A 130 15.10 -11.58 -5.33
C PRO A 130 15.27 -10.53 -6.43
N ASP A 131 15.76 -10.91 -7.59
CA ASP A 131 15.93 -10.02 -8.75
C ASP A 131 14.59 -9.59 -9.36
N VAL A 132 13.63 -10.51 -9.46
CA VAL A 132 12.28 -10.25 -9.94
C VAL A 132 11.55 -9.30 -8.99
N LEU A 133 11.65 -9.54 -7.67
CA LEU A 133 11.08 -8.66 -6.65
C LEU A 133 11.68 -7.26 -6.68
N ALA A 134 13.00 -7.14 -6.80
CA ALA A 134 13.67 -5.85 -6.86
C ALA A 134 13.22 -5.04 -8.08
N THR A 135 13.12 -5.68 -9.23
CA THR A 135 12.62 -5.05 -10.46
C THR A 135 11.17 -4.62 -10.31
N ARG A 136 10.32 -5.49 -9.78
CA ARG A 136 8.89 -5.16 -9.60
C ARG A 136 8.70 -4.02 -8.61
N ARG A 137 9.45 -4.03 -7.51
CA ARG A 137 9.43 -2.95 -6.51
C ARG A 137 9.78 -1.61 -7.14
N ALA A 138 10.85 -1.55 -7.90
CA ALA A 138 11.27 -0.33 -8.59
C ALA A 138 10.20 0.15 -9.59
N ASN A 139 9.61 -0.77 -10.36
CA ASN A 139 8.57 -0.45 -11.31
C ASN A 139 7.29 0.08 -10.64
N VAL A 140 6.87 -0.51 -9.53
CA VAL A 140 5.70 -0.05 -8.77
C VAL A 140 5.92 1.37 -8.24
N ILE A 141 7.09 1.65 -7.68
CA ILE A 141 7.45 2.99 -7.22
C ILE A 141 7.40 3.99 -8.39
N ASP A 142 8.01 3.64 -9.52
CA ASP A 142 8.04 4.50 -10.71
C ASP A 142 6.64 4.79 -11.25
N VAL A 143 5.77 3.78 -11.32
CA VAL A 143 4.38 3.95 -11.78
C VAL A 143 3.62 4.96 -10.92
N ILE A 144 3.69 4.79 -9.58
CA ILE A 144 2.98 5.68 -8.66
C ILE A 144 3.56 7.10 -8.71
N VAL A 145 4.87 7.25 -8.72
CA VAL A 145 5.51 8.57 -8.80
C VAL A 145 5.13 9.29 -10.08
N ARG A 146 5.16 8.62 -11.22
CA ARG A 146 4.76 9.21 -12.52
C ARG A 146 3.28 9.59 -12.53
N TYR A 147 2.43 8.80 -11.89
CA TYR A 147 1.00 9.10 -11.77
C TYR A 147 0.74 10.39 -10.98
N VAL A 148 1.48 10.61 -9.90
CA VAL A 148 1.26 11.74 -8.97
C VAL A 148 2.05 12.99 -9.36
N ARG A 149 3.18 12.82 -10.03
CA ARG A 149 4.09 13.91 -10.39
C ARG A 149 3.42 14.93 -11.31
N ALA A 150 3.75 16.20 -11.10
CA ALA A 150 3.40 17.27 -12.03
C ALA A 150 4.09 17.07 -13.39
N PRO A 151 3.50 17.57 -14.49
CA PRO A 151 4.08 17.48 -15.82
C PRO A 151 5.45 18.16 -15.90
#